data_e8e10e06234dfc4c6556864a96e5fcff
#
_entry.id   e8e10e06234dfc4c6556864a96e5fcff
#
_cell.length_a   1.000
_cell.length_b   1.000
_cell.length_c   1.000
_cell.angle_alpha   90.00
_cell.angle_beta   90.00
_cell.angle_gamma   90.00
#
_symmetry.space_group_name_H-M   'P 1'
#
loop_
_entity.id
_entity.type
_entity.pdbx_description
1 polymer ?
#
loop_
_entity_poly.entity_id
_entity_poly.type
_entity_poly.pdbx_seq_one_letter_code
_entity_poly.pdbx_strand_id
1 'polypeptide(L)'
;MAFALKAILRPVGLILALGVVFTTQAFAQPVTQPFTFNISSHDLPAIHHGSANWGDFDADGDLDLLLSGSHGEEISTNLFLNRGHNGEQHRFDALTGPFHQVLYSASSFADVDGDGDLDVLVTGSTSRDWPYTASTRLYRLQSGGPVEYLEGHGIPDMHSTAMAWGDLDQDGDIDLVMVGVTSDDVPTTVVAYNNGNGTFDSHTDVLTGIGYGDVAIGDIDGDLDLDMVLSGASDNGFLTQILRNDGGSFSAISGSFPPVAFSSVDLGDYDGDGDLDLVVSGGEVSELIFEGSLQIWDNIGGSFTPSSHSMNGILAGDVTWGDYDHDGDLDLLVYGAEAAIGRRSARLFRNDADDGFVAASLLVGGVFADAEFGDFDGDGDLDLITTGSSSLGPSMTNIYENYRQVIPELPGAPSALVASVSDREATLSWQAPVGTDGLILTTYNVRVGTQPGGSDIVSAMADPQSGRRFITGPGNASVGEAVMLSDLQDGTYYWSVQSVNNAFLASEFAVEGSFTVKGSLSVDIDAEDTLPRRFAVYGNYPNPFTSQTTVRYDLPEAASVQFRVYSLLGQEVHSATLGTQPPGEHQVQWDGRSNGGSQLGSGIYFYEIRAGGSSASGTMTLVR
;
A
#
# COMPACT_ATOMS: atom_id res chain seq x y z
N MET A 1 -0.68 24.42 -17.54
CA MET A 1 -1.50 23.56 -16.66
C MET A 1 -0.81 23.38 -15.31
N ALA A 2 0.44 22.92 -15.20
CA ALA A 2 1.19 22.81 -13.93
C ALA A 2 1.22 24.10 -13.07
N PHE A 3 1.25 25.29 -13.68
CA PHE A 3 1.20 26.56 -12.96
C PHE A 3 -0.17 26.87 -12.34
N ALA A 4 -1.25 26.37 -12.95
CA ALA A 4 -2.61 26.50 -12.42
C ALA A 4 -2.86 25.51 -11.28
N LEU A 5 -2.32 24.29 -11.35
CA LEU A 5 -2.41 23.29 -10.30
C LEU A 5 -1.71 23.76 -9.03
N LYS A 6 -0.48 24.30 -9.15
CA LYS A 6 0.25 24.92 -8.01
C LYS A 6 -0.47 26.12 -7.37
N ALA A 7 -1.33 26.81 -8.12
CA ALA A 7 -2.13 27.92 -7.62
C ALA A 7 -3.41 27.46 -6.91
N ILE A 8 -3.95 26.30 -7.27
CA ILE A 8 -5.18 25.73 -6.69
C ILE A 8 -4.86 24.97 -5.41
N LEU A 9 -3.71 24.30 -5.34
CA LEU A 9 -3.30 23.51 -4.17
C LEU A 9 -2.73 24.39 -3.03
N ARG A 10 -2.39 25.65 -3.29
CA ARG A 10 -1.74 26.57 -2.34
C ARG A 10 -2.54 27.06 -1.14
N PRO A 11 -3.86 27.05 -1.05
CA PRO A 11 -4.53 27.23 0.23
C PRO A 11 -5.72 26.31 0.44
N VAL A 12 -5.46 25.04 0.77
CA VAL A 12 -6.52 24.11 1.21
C VAL A 12 -7.29 24.64 2.43
N GLY A 13 -6.71 25.56 3.19
CA GLY A 13 -7.37 26.25 4.30
C GLY A 13 -8.36 27.36 3.92
N LEU A 14 -8.42 27.82 2.64
CA LEU A 14 -9.23 29.00 2.27
C LEU A 14 -10.47 28.67 1.41
N ILE A 15 -10.59 27.48 0.86
CA ILE A 15 -11.65 27.15 -0.12
C ILE A 15 -12.98 26.79 0.54
N LEU A 16 -13.01 26.41 1.81
CA LEU A 16 -14.24 26.05 2.54
C LEU A 16 -14.96 27.24 3.21
N ALA A 17 -14.49 28.48 3.04
CA ALA A 17 -15.08 29.69 3.63
C ALA A 17 -16.04 30.48 2.73
N LEU A 18 -16.25 30.06 1.45
CA LEU A 18 -17.24 30.70 0.58
C LEU A 18 -18.61 30.08 0.84
N GLY A 19 -19.41 30.79 1.65
CA GLY A 19 -20.80 30.47 1.93
C GLY A 19 -21.67 30.46 0.67
N VAL A 20 -22.07 29.27 0.24
CA VAL A 20 -23.12 29.08 -0.76
C VAL A 20 -24.44 28.88 -0.02
N VAL A 21 -25.44 29.67 -0.42
CA VAL A 21 -26.81 29.58 0.10
C VAL A 21 -27.46 28.30 -0.41
N PHE A 22 -27.86 27.43 0.50
CA PHE A 22 -28.39 26.11 0.24
C PHE A 22 -29.90 26.10 0.06
N THR A 23 -30.39 25.38 -0.96
CA THR A 23 -31.76 24.86 -0.99
C THR A 23 -31.70 23.37 -0.62
N THR A 24 -32.27 23.03 0.51
CA THR A 24 -32.35 21.67 1.06
C THR A 24 -33.33 20.81 0.24
N GLN A 25 -32.83 19.88 -0.55
CA GLN A 25 -33.58 18.66 -0.86
C GLN A 25 -32.79 17.46 -0.31
N ALA A 26 -33.24 16.99 0.83
CA ALA A 26 -32.71 15.78 1.44
C ALA A 26 -33.41 14.57 0.78
N PHE A 27 -32.69 13.81 -0.01
CA PHE A 27 -33.03 12.41 -0.25
C PHE A 27 -32.33 11.58 0.82
N ALA A 28 -32.99 11.41 1.96
CA ALA A 28 -32.58 10.41 2.92
C ALA A 28 -33.00 9.04 2.36
N GLN A 29 -32.06 8.20 2.04
CA GLN A 29 -32.33 6.76 1.94
C GLN A 29 -32.79 6.28 3.31
N PRO A 30 -33.82 5.45 3.41
CA PRO A 30 -34.28 4.95 4.71
C PRO A 30 -33.22 3.98 5.28
N VAL A 31 -32.66 4.32 6.42
CA VAL A 31 -31.87 3.39 7.24
C VAL A 31 -32.83 2.33 7.76
N THR A 32 -32.66 1.08 7.36
CA THR A 32 -33.62 0.00 7.60
C THR A 32 -33.34 -0.85 8.85
N GLN A 33 -32.17 -0.66 9.50
CA GLN A 33 -31.76 -1.40 10.70
C GLN A 33 -31.44 -0.45 11.87
N PRO A 34 -31.60 -0.88 13.12
CA PRO A 34 -31.20 -0.07 14.28
C PRO A 34 -29.67 0.15 14.26
N PHE A 35 -29.25 1.32 14.69
CA PHE A 35 -27.83 1.66 14.87
C PHE A 35 -27.16 0.60 15.75
N THR A 36 -26.07 0.03 15.25
CA THR A 36 -25.21 -0.88 16.04
C THR A 36 -24.05 -0.11 16.69
N PHE A 37 -23.67 1.05 16.14
CA PHE A 37 -22.57 1.86 16.62
C PHE A 37 -23.03 2.96 17.59
N ASN A 38 -22.34 3.06 18.74
CA ASN A 38 -22.50 4.17 19.68
C ASN A 38 -21.15 4.88 19.87
N ILE A 39 -21.19 6.20 19.98
CA ILE A 39 -19.95 6.96 20.29
C ILE A 39 -19.52 6.62 21.71
N SER A 40 -18.32 6.06 21.82
CA SER A 40 -17.69 5.77 23.09
C SER A 40 -17.17 7.04 23.76
N SER A 41 -17.20 7.04 25.07
CA SER A 41 -16.61 8.09 25.88
C SER A 41 -15.13 7.79 26.12
N HIS A 42 -14.23 8.69 25.70
CA HIS A 42 -12.79 8.54 25.82
C HIS A 42 -12.10 9.88 26.12
N ASP A 43 -10.80 9.86 26.44
CA ASP A 43 -9.99 11.03 26.78
C ASP A 43 -8.97 11.43 25.70
N LEU A 44 -9.07 10.88 24.49
CA LEU A 44 -8.21 11.18 23.36
C LEU A 44 -8.37 12.62 22.85
N PRO A 45 -7.30 13.27 22.34
CA PRO A 45 -7.38 14.57 21.72
C PRO A 45 -8.14 14.53 20.40
N ALA A 46 -8.97 15.52 20.13
CA ALA A 46 -9.62 15.69 18.85
C ALA A 46 -8.63 16.23 17.82
N ILE A 47 -8.40 15.50 16.72
CA ILE A 47 -7.42 15.88 15.68
C ILE A 47 -8.05 16.07 14.31
N HIS A 48 -7.29 16.69 13.39
CA HIS A 48 -7.55 16.76 11.96
C HIS A 48 -6.24 16.88 11.17
N HIS A 49 -6.24 16.64 9.86
CA HIS A 49 -5.07 16.59 8.99
C HIS A 49 -3.99 15.64 9.52
N GLY A 50 -4.40 14.45 9.87
CA GLY A 50 -3.53 13.44 10.41
C GLY A 50 -4.10 12.05 10.23
N SER A 51 -3.51 11.10 10.92
CA SER A 51 -3.87 9.69 10.88
C SER A 51 -4.12 9.11 12.27
N ALA A 52 -4.87 8.03 12.30
CA ALA A 52 -5.18 7.22 13.47
C ALA A 52 -4.99 5.75 13.10
N ASN A 53 -4.15 5.02 13.82
CA ASN A 53 -3.85 3.64 13.51
C ASN A 53 -3.88 2.78 14.75
N TRP A 54 -4.59 1.65 14.66
CA TRP A 54 -4.65 0.65 15.70
C TRP A 54 -3.46 -0.32 15.64
N GLY A 55 -2.94 -0.71 16.80
CA GLY A 55 -1.93 -1.75 16.92
C GLY A 55 -1.68 -2.12 18.37
N ASP A 56 -1.51 -3.38 18.68
CA ASP A 56 -1.13 -3.86 20.02
C ASP A 56 0.38 -3.65 20.22
N PHE A 57 0.75 -2.41 20.52
CA PHE A 57 2.15 -1.97 20.57
C PHE A 57 2.93 -2.52 21.76
N ASP A 58 2.28 -2.71 22.93
CA ASP A 58 2.94 -3.25 24.10
C ASP A 58 2.69 -4.76 24.31
N ALA A 59 2.05 -5.41 23.32
CA ALA A 59 1.73 -6.83 23.26
C ALA A 59 0.93 -7.34 24.48
N ASP A 60 0.09 -6.46 25.07
CA ASP A 60 -0.71 -6.80 26.25
C ASP A 60 -2.10 -7.37 25.89
N GLY A 61 -2.54 -7.22 24.64
CA GLY A 61 -3.75 -7.79 24.12
C GLY A 61 -4.83 -6.84 23.72
N ASP A 62 -4.67 -5.61 24.08
CA ASP A 62 -5.59 -4.54 23.76
C ASP A 62 -4.99 -3.72 22.59
N LEU A 63 -5.80 -3.30 21.62
CA LEU A 63 -5.32 -2.43 20.55
C LEU A 63 -5.02 -1.03 21.10
N ASP A 64 -3.78 -0.60 20.93
CA ASP A 64 -3.30 0.76 21.21
C ASP A 64 -3.55 1.67 20.01
N LEU A 65 -3.40 2.98 20.19
CA LEU A 65 -3.68 3.97 19.16
C LEU A 65 -2.50 4.90 18.88
N LEU A 66 -2.00 4.87 17.66
CA LEU A 66 -1.08 5.88 17.15
C LEU A 66 -1.88 7.01 16.50
N LEU A 67 -1.77 8.21 17.03
CA LEU A 67 -2.56 9.37 16.63
C LEU A 67 -1.64 10.53 16.26
N SER A 68 -1.71 11.01 15.03
CA SER A 68 -0.94 12.16 14.56
C SER A 68 -1.85 13.20 13.91
N GLY A 69 -1.46 14.49 13.94
CA GLY A 69 -2.23 15.56 13.30
C GLY A 69 -2.26 16.86 14.07
N SER A 70 -3.31 17.65 13.88
CA SER A 70 -3.46 18.96 14.48
C SER A 70 -4.63 19.01 15.46
N HIS A 71 -4.37 19.45 16.69
CA HIS A 71 -5.37 19.78 17.70
C HIS A 71 -5.43 21.30 17.90
N GLY A 72 -6.43 21.95 17.35
CA GLY A 72 -6.50 23.42 17.37
C GLY A 72 -5.28 24.05 16.68
N GLU A 73 -4.42 24.73 17.45
CA GLU A 73 -3.16 25.30 16.93
C GLU A 73 -1.93 24.44 17.23
N GLU A 74 -2.07 23.35 17.94
CA GLU A 74 -0.98 22.44 18.28
C GLU A 74 -0.85 21.35 17.23
N ILE A 75 0.38 20.95 16.91
CA ILE A 75 0.70 19.77 16.11
C ILE A 75 1.07 18.69 17.12
N SER A 76 0.52 17.49 16.94
CA SER A 76 0.79 16.39 17.87
C SER A 76 0.95 15.05 17.16
N THR A 77 1.84 14.23 17.68
CA THR A 77 1.95 12.81 17.38
C THR A 77 2.17 12.08 18.70
N ASN A 78 1.28 11.20 19.05
CA ASN A 78 1.33 10.45 20.29
C ASN A 78 0.86 9.01 20.06
N LEU A 79 1.47 8.12 20.80
CA LEU A 79 1.00 6.76 20.99
C LEU A 79 0.20 6.71 22.29
N PHE A 80 -0.97 6.15 22.26
CA PHE A 80 -1.88 6.01 23.39
C PHE A 80 -2.08 4.54 23.70
N LEU A 81 -1.59 4.12 24.87
CA LEU A 81 -1.77 2.75 25.33
C LEU A 81 -3.20 2.57 25.87
N ASN A 82 -3.91 1.60 25.37
CA ASN A 82 -5.24 1.24 25.81
C ASN A 82 -5.17 0.64 27.23
N ARG A 83 -6.06 1.06 28.11
CA ARG A 83 -6.14 0.57 29.50
C ARG A 83 -7.54 0.08 29.83
N GLY A 84 -8.30 -0.24 28.81
CA GLY A 84 -9.65 -0.73 28.91
C GLY A 84 -10.63 0.26 29.52
N HIS A 85 -11.81 -0.21 29.87
CA HIS A 85 -12.93 0.59 30.36
C HIS A 85 -12.95 0.66 31.89
N ASN A 86 -13.03 1.86 32.45
CA ASN A 86 -13.06 2.08 33.91
C ASN A 86 -14.48 2.12 34.53
N GLY A 87 -15.50 1.85 33.74
CA GLY A 87 -16.91 1.92 34.10
C GLY A 87 -17.59 3.26 33.77
N GLU A 88 -16.83 4.29 33.36
CA GLU A 88 -17.32 5.60 32.93
C GLU A 88 -16.90 5.92 31.50
N GLN A 89 -15.65 5.58 31.14
CA GLN A 89 -15.07 5.82 29.82
C GLN A 89 -13.90 4.85 29.54
N HIS A 90 -13.56 4.67 28.27
CA HIS A 90 -12.30 4.06 27.87
C HIS A 90 -11.13 4.98 28.18
N ARG A 91 -10.04 4.39 28.66
CA ARG A 91 -8.83 5.09 29.08
C ARG A 91 -7.68 4.78 28.16
N PHE A 92 -7.01 5.85 27.75
CA PHE A 92 -5.79 5.79 26.96
C PHE A 92 -4.69 6.56 27.66
N ASP A 93 -3.61 5.87 28.03
CA ASP A 93 -2.46 6.51 28.64
C ASP A 93 -1.47 6.94 27.55
N ALA A 94 -1.24 8.24 27.39
CA ALA A 94 -0.26 8.74 26.42
C ALA A 94 1.15 8.26 26.76
N LEU A 95 1.77 7.52 25.85
CA LEU A 95 3.19 7.17 25.94
C LEU A 95 4.03 8.40 25.61
N THR A 96 4.79 8.90 26.60
CA THR A 96 5.73 10.00 26.39
C THR A 96 6.93 9.48 25.59
N GLY A 97 6.86 9.60 24.27
CA GLY A 97 7.87 9.12 23.33
C GLY A 97 8.60 10.26 22.62
N PRO A 98 9.66 9.94 21.89
CA PRO A 98 10.43 10.90 21.10
C PRO A 98 9.74 11.27 19.77
N PHE A 99 8.43 11.00 19.61
CA PHE A 99 7.73 11.14 18.34
C PHE A 99 7.78 12.57 17.81
N HIS A 100 8.11 12.66 16.53
CA HIS A 100 8.16 13.95 15.83
C HIS A 100 6.73 14.44 15.59
N GLN A 101 6.47 15.67 15.95
CA GLN A 101 5.14 16.26 15.87
C GLN A 101 4.86 16.71 14.45
N VAL A 102 3.85 16.12 13.80
CA VAL A 102 3.54 16.34 12.38
C VAL A 102 2.03 16.53 12.15
N LEU A 103 1.71 17.20 11.04
CA LEU A 103 0.37 17.30 10.45
C LEU A 103 0.47 17.05 8.94
N TYR A 104 -0.66 16.90 8.25
CA TYR A 104 -0.69 16.36 6.90
C TYR A 104 0.10 15.06 6.85
N SER A 105 -0.19 14.24 7.83
CA SER A 105 0.62 13.08 8.20
C SER A 105 -0.08 11.78 7.81
N ALA A 106 0.76 10.78 7.59
CA ALA A 106 0.42 9.39 7.75
C ALA A 106 1.35 8.79 8.81
N SER A 107 0.85 7.81 9.52
CA SER A 107 1.63 7.02 10.47
C SER A 107 1.21 5.56 10.36
N SER A 108 2.05 4.62 10.73
CA SER A 108 1.67 3.22 10.75
C SER A 108 2.61 2.38 11.61
N PHE A 109 2.15 1.17 11.92
CA PHE A 109 2.93 0.13 12.59
C PHE A 109 3.45 -0.88 11.58
N ALA A 110 4.69 -1.37 11.79
CA ALA A 110 5.25 -2.51 11.08
C ALA A 110 6.42 -3.09 11.90
N ASP A 111 6.68 -4.38 11.79
CA ASP A 111 7.90 -5.03 12.31
C ASP A 111 8.96 -4.95 11.21
N VAL A 112 9.76 -3.88 11.20
CA VAL A 112 10.71 -3.58 10.10
C VAL A 112 12.07 -4.25 10.25
N ASP A 113 12.36 -4.89 11.38
CA ASP A 113 13.63 -5.61 11.57
C ASP A 113 13.47 -7.08 11.98
N GLY A 114 12.23 -7.59 11.91
CA GLY A 114 11.92 -9.01 12.12
C GLY A 114 12.13 -9.48 13.56
N ASP A 115 12.16 -8.55 14.55
CA ASP A 115 12.38 -8.90 15.95
C ASP A 115 11.11 -9.28 16.71
N GLY A 116 9.94 -9.08 16.08
CA GLY A 116 8.61 -9.45 16.57
C GLY A 116 7.91 -8.35 17.35
N ASP A 117 8.53 -7.19 17.54
CA ASP A 117 7.93 -6.01 18.16
C ASP A 117 7.45 -5.04 17.05
N LEU A 118 6.37 -4.26 17.28
CA LEU A 118 5.90 -3.27 16.31
C LEU A 118 6.75 -2.01 16.35
N ASP A 119 7.29 -1.61 15.22
CA ASP A 119 7.94 -0.33 15.00
C ASP A 119 6.94 0.71 14.49
N VAL A 120 7.32 1.99 14.53
CA VAL A 120 6.45 3.10 14.19
C VAL A 120 7.08 3.98 13.11
N LEU A 121 6.43 4.10 11.97
CA LEU A 121 6.75 5.11 10.95
C LEU A 121 5.81 6.29 11.08
N VAL A 122 6.39 7.50 11.12
CA VAL A 122 5.64 8.76 11.15
C VAL A 122 6.17 9.69 10.06
N THR A 123 5.30 10.15 9.19
CA THR A 123 5.63 11.11 8.13
C THR A 123 4.63 12.26 8.12
N GLY A 124 5.06 13.46 7.70
CA GLY A 124 4.19 14.62 7.64
C GLY A 124 4.95 15.94 7.65
N SER A 125 4.23 17.04 7.82
CA SER A 125 4.82 18.37 7.93
C SER A 125 5.00 18.80 9.39
N THR A 126 6.17 19.33 9.71
CA THR A 126 6.45 19.97 11.01
C THR A 126 6.06 21.43 11.06
N SER A 127 5.63 22.02 9.94
CA SER A 127 5.15 23.40 9.85
C SER A 127 3.68 23.45 9.41
N ARG A 128 2.92 24.38 10.03
CA ARG A 128 1.50 24.60 9.68
C ARG A 128 1.32 25.46 8.44
N ASP A 129 2.27 26.37 8.24
CA ASP A 129 2.22 27.37 7.19
C ASP A 129 3.10 26.97 6.02
N TRP A 130 2.63 27.25 4.84
CA TRP A 130 3.44 27.08 3.63
C TRP A 130 4.63 28.03 3.61
N PRO A 131 5.86 27.62 3.20
CA PRO A 131 6.21 26.28 2.72
C PRO A 131 6.24 25.23 3.84
N TYR A 132 5.67 24.07 3.53
CA TYR A 132 5.66 22.96 4.47
C TYR A 132 7.06 22.35 4.61
N THR A 133 7.37 21.89 5.82
CA THR A 133 8.64 21.23 6.11
C THR A 133 8.36 19.75 6.29
N ALA A 134 8.64 18.97 5.28
CA ALA A 134 8.46 17.53 5.29
C ALA A 134 9.40 16.85 6.30
N SER A 135 8.93 15.79 6.91
CA SER A 135 9.69 14.97 7.85
C SER A 135 9.17 13.55 7.85
N THR A 136 10.09 12.59 7.80
CA THR A 136 9.81 11.16 7.96
C THR A 136 10.71 10.61 9.06
N ARG A 137 10.14 9.86 10.00
CA ARG A 137 10.86 9.28 11.14
C ARG A 137 10.40 7.87 11.38
N LEU A 138 11.36 6.98 11.44
CA LEU A 138 11.16 5.59 11.85
C LEU A 138 11.64 5.43 13.29
N TYR A 139 10.80 4.84 14.12
CA TYR A 139 11.07 4.59 15.52
C TYR A 139 10.99 3.10 15.77
N ARG A 140 12.07 2.56 16.30
CA ARG A 140 12.16 1.16 16.65
C ARG A 140 11.77 0.95 18.10
N LEU A 141 10.98 -0.08 18.37
CA LEU A 141 10.80 -0.65 19.69
C LEU A 141 11.77 -1.81 19.84
N GLN A 142 12.44 -1.87 20.98
CA GLN A 142 13.20 -3.05 21.37
C GLN A 142 12.50 -3.68 22.57
N SER A 143 12.25 -4.97 22.54
CA SER A 143 11.47 -5.72 23.52
C SER A 143 11.67 -5.26 24.96
N GLY A 144 10.65 -4.58 25.53
CA GLY A 144 10.69 -3.98 26.87
C GLY A 144 11.66 -2.81 27.05
N GLY A 145 12.19 -2.24 25.96
CA GLY A 145 13.10 -1.10 25.93
C GLY A 145 12.39 0.23 25.62
N PRO A 146 13.14 1.33 25.57
CA PRO A 146 12.61 2.60 25.14
C PRO A 146 12.39 2.61 23.61
N VAL A 147 11.43 3.42 23.14
CA VAL A 147 11.27 3.74 21.73
C VAL A 147 12.49 4.55 21.26
N GLU A 148 13.19 4.07 20.26
CA GLU A 148 14.40 4.70 19.72
C GLU A 148 14.17 5.20 18.28
N TYR A 149 14.61 6.44 18.00
CA TYR A 149 14.64 6.93 16.62
C TYR A 149 15.77 6.28 15.84
N LEU A 150 15.43 5.65 14.72
CA LEU A 150 16.40 5.04 13.80
C LEU A 150 16.91 6.11 12.82
N GLU A 151 18.11 6.64 13.06
CA GLU A 151 18.73 7.61 12.18
C GLU A 151 19.29 6.93 10.92
N GLY A 152 19.04 7.51 9.76
CA GLY A 152 19.57 7.00 8.49
C GLY A 152 18.81 5.81 7.92
N HIS A 153 17.53 5.69 8.24
CA HIS A 153 16.64 4.63 7.74
C HIS A 153 16.46 4.60 6.21
N GLY A 154 16.86 5.65 5.48
CA GLY A 154 16.84 5.69 4.01
C GLY A 154 15.54 6.19 3.38
N ILE A 155 14.43 6.28 4.10
CA ILE A 155 13.14 6.77 3.58
C ILE A 155 13.17 8.31 3.49
N PRO A 156 12.77 8.93 2.35
CA PRO A 156 12.82 10.38 2.18
C PRO A 156 11.77 11.12 3.01
N ASP A 157 12.09 12.37 3.36
CA ASP A 157 11.17 13.25 4.08
C ASP A 157 10.01 13.70 3.17
N MET A 158 8.76 13.43 3.60
CA MET A 158 7.54 13.75 2.86
C MET A 158 6.42 14.25 3.78
N HIS A 159 5.39 14.85 3.19
CA HIS A 159 4.13 15.24 3.84
C HIS A 159 2.94 15.01 2.92
N SER A 160 1.72 15.12 3.44
CA SER A 160 0.48 14.80 2.71
C SER A 160 0.58 13.40 2.08
N THR A 161 0.96 12.47 2.92
CA THR A 161 1.38 11.12 2.55
C THR A 161 0.27 10.10 2.79
N ALA A 162 0.34 9.02 2.03
CA ALA A 162 -0.24 7.73 2.34
C ALA A 162 0.81 6.65 2.14
N MET A 163 0.66 5.50 2.79
CA MET A 163 1.63 4.42 2.77
C MET A 163 0.99 3.05 2.88
N ALA A 164 1.66 2.05 2.32
CA ALA A 164 1.30 0.65 2.42
C ALA A 164 2.56 -0.21 2.61
N TRP A 165 2.46 -1.25 3.42
CA TRP A 165 3.52 -2.18 3.74
C TRP A 165 3.27 -3.56 3.12
N GLY A 166 4.32 -4.19 2.58
CA GLY A 166 4.27 -5.55 2.08
C GLY A 166 5.60 -5.97 1.47
N ASP A 167 5.84 -7.26 1.36
CA ASP A 167 7.03 -7.84 0.75
C ASP A 167 6.91 -7.76 -0.78
N LEU A 168 7.52 -6.74 -1.40
CA LEU A 168 7.38 -6.43 -2.83
C LEU A 168 8.37 -7.18 -3.72
N ASP A 169 9.50 -7.63 -3.18
CA ASP A 169 10.53 -8.35 -3.92
C ASP A 169 10.70 -9.81 -3.45
N GLN A 170 9.83 -10.24 -2.54
CA GLN A 170 9.71 -11.62 -2.05
C GLN A 170 10.94 -12.11 -1.29
N ASP A 171 11.72 -11.20 -0.69
CA ASP A 171 12.87 -11.57 0.14
C ASP A 171 12.50 -11.89 1.60
N GLY A 172 11.25 -11.62 1.98
CA GLY A 172 10.64 -11.88 3.26
C GLY A 172 10.62 -10.67 4.20
N ASP A 173 11.38 -9.63 3.91
CA ASP A 173 11.39 -8.39 4.68
C ASP A 173 10.23 -7.49 4.23
N ILE A 174 9.59 -6.79 5.16
CA ILE A 174 8.47 -5.92 4.82
C ILE A 174 8.95 -4.61 4.19
N ASP A 175 8.55 -4.35 2.94
CA ASP A 175 8.86 -3.14 2.17
C ASP A 175 7.79 -2.06 2.33
N LEU A 176 8.11 -0.85 1.85
CA LEU A 176 7.24 0.31 1.93
C LEU A 176 6.96 0.91 0.55
N VAL A 177 5.68 1.12 0.24
CA VAL A 177 5.27 2.07 -0.80
C VAL A 177 4.70 3.31 -0.14
N MET A 178 5.16 4.48 -0.56
CA MET A 178 4.67 5.75 -0.01
C MET A 178 4.44 6.77 -1.13
N VAL A 179 3.31 7.45 -1.09
CA VAL A 179 3.00 8.59 -1.97
C VAL A 179 2.90 9.86 -1.13
N GLY A 180 3.24 11.00 -1.70
CA GLY A 180 3.15 12.26 -0.97
C GLY A 180 3.90 13.41 -1.67
N VAL A 181 4.26 14.42 -0.91
CA VAL A 181 4.87 15.66 -1.41
C VAL A 181 6.14 15.99 -0.62
N THR A 182 7.21 16.33 -1.31
CA THR A 182 8.47 16.78 -0.68
C THR A 182 8.37 18.23 -0.21
N SER A 183 9.34 18.70 0.61
CA SER A 183 9.43 20.10 1.02
C SER A 183 9.54 21.10 -0.14
N ASP A 184 9.98 20.66 -1.33
CA ASP A 184 10.05 21.48 -2.54
C ASP A 184 8.73 21.50 -3.34
N ASP A 185 7.66 20.96 -2.77
CA ASP A 185 6.31 20.88 -3.37
C ASP A 185 6.27 19.97 -4.62
N VAL A 186 7.05 18.87 -4.60
CA VAL A 186 7.13 17.88 -5.68
C VAL A 186 6.36 16.62 -5.29
N PRO A 187 5.31 16.25 -6.06
CA PRO A 187 4.65 14.96 -5.90
C PRO A 187 5.65 13.81 -6.11
N THR A 188 5.68 12.86 -5.21
CA THR A 188 6.68 11.79 -5.20
C THR A 188 6.03 10.47 -4.80
N THR A 189 6.37 9.41 -5.52
CA THR A 189 6.10 8.02 -5.14
C THR A 189 7.42 7.36 -4.78
N VAL A 190 7.45 6.71 -3.64
CA VAL A 190 8.61 5.99 -3.11
C VAL A 190 8.31 4.51 -3.10
N VAL A 191 9.19 3.69 -3.66
CA VAL A 191 9.28 2.26 -3.36
C VAL A 191 10.56 2.08 -2.56
N ALA A 192 10.45 1.63 -1.34
CA ALA A 192 11.57 1.50 -0.42
C ALA A 192 11.70 0.03 0.01
N TYR A 193 12.73 -0.63 -0.51
CA TYR A 193 13.04 -2.01 -0.19
C TYR A 193 13.78 -2.09 1.14
N ASN A 194 13.32 -2.95 2.03
CA ASN A 194 13.90 -3.17 3.33
C ASN A 194 15.16 -4.05 3.22
N ASN A 195 16.13 -3.81 4.06
CA ASN A 195 17.36 -4.62 4.13
C ASN A 195 17.33 -5.58 5.35
N GLY A 196 16.16 -5.86 5.91
CA GLY A 196 15.96 -6.75 7.06
C GLY A 196 16.50 -6.22 8.39
N ASN A 197 16.70 -4.92 8.50
CA ASN A 197 17.26 -4.31 9.71
C ASN A 197 16.67 -2.92 9.99
N GLY A 198 15.54 -2.57 9.35
CA GLY A 198 14.90 -1.26 9.44
C GLY A 198 15.61 -0.16 8.62
N THR A 199 16.57 -0.51 7.76
CA THR A 199 17.11 0.42 6.76
C THR A 199 16.61 0.08 5.37
N PHE A 200 16.34 1.09 4.57
CA PHE A 200 15.66 0.95 3.28
C PHE A 200 16.51 1.49 2.12
N ASP A 201 16.44 0.81 0.99
CA ASP A 201 16.92 1.33 -0.29
C ASP A 201 15.74 1.93 -1.07
N SER A 202 15.67 3.25 -1.06
CA SER A 202 14.49 3.99 -1.56
C SER A 202 14.65 4.46 -2.99
N HIS A 203 13.68 4.15 -3.83
CA HIS A 203 13.58 4.52 -5.23
C HIS A 203 12.44 5.50 -5.45
N THR A 204 12.74 6.69 -6.00
CA THR A 204 11.77 7.77 -6.25
C THR A 204 11.57 8.07 -7.74
N ASP A 205 12.28 7.41 -8.62
CA ASP A 205 12.32 7.61 -10.08
C ASP A 205 11.73 6.44 -10.88
N VAL A 206 11.25 5.40 -10.19
CA VAL A 206 10.70 4.19 -10.82
C VAL A 206 9.27 4.41 -11.30
N LEU A 207 8.48 5.17 -10.52
CA LEU A 207 7.05 5.38 -10.75
C LEU A 207 6.69 6.86 -10.95
N THR A 208 5.48 7.11 -11.45
CA THR A 208 4.94 8.47 -11.53
C THR A 208 4.80 9.06 -10.12
N GLY A 209 5.40 10.22 -9.86
CA GLY A 209 5.26 10.90 -8.58
C GLY A 209 3.83 11.37 -8.33
N ILE A 210 3.29 10.99 -7.18
CA ILE A 210 1.91 11.26 -6.74
C ILE A 210 1.93 11.94 -5.38
N GLY A 211 1.05 12.93 -5.20
CA GLY A 211 0.79 13.56 -3.92
C GLY A 211 -0.71 13.81 -3.73
N TYR A 212 -1.12 14.07 -2.51
CA TYR A 212 -2.53 14.26 -2.14
C TYR A 212 -3.41 13.11 -2.63
N GLY A 213 -2.94 11.91 -2.44
CA GLY A 213 -3.55 10.69 -2.90
C GLY A 213 -3.33 9.54 -1.94
N ASP A 214 -3.52 8.35 -2.45
CA ASP A 214 -3.47 7.14 -1.66
C ASP A 214 -2.83 5.98 -2.42
N VAL A 215 -2.46 4.92 -1.68
CA VAL A 215 -1.84 3.70 -2.19
C VAL A 215 -2.40 2.48 -1.46
N ALA A 216 -2.75 1.45 -2.22
CA ALA A 216 -3.06 0.12 -1.71
C ALA A 216 -2.19 -0.92 -2.43
N ILE A 217 -1.88 -2.01 -1.74
CA ILE A 217 -1.11 -3.14 -2.30
C ILE A 217 -1.85 -4.46 -2.06
N GLY A 218 -1.68 -5.40 -2.98
CA GLY A 218 -2.25 -6.75 -2.91
C GLY A 218 -1.92 -7.55 -4.15
N ASP A 219 -1.98 -8.86 -4.08
CA ASP A 219 -1.86 -9.75 -5.25
C ASP A 219 -3.15 -9.66 -6.07
N ILE A 220 -3.15 -8.82 -7.11
CA ILE A 220 -4.34 -8.44 -7.89
C ILE A 220 -4.63 -9.47 -9.01
N ASP A 221 -3.60 -10.12 -9.55
CA ASP A 221 -3.76 -11.03 -10.69
C ASP A 221 -3.45 -12.50 -10.37
N GLY A 222 -3.16 -12.81 -9.11
CA GLY A 222 -3.00 -14.17 -8.59
C GLY A 222 -1.65 -14.80 -8.95
N ASP A 223 -0.62 -13.98 -9.20
CA ASP A 223 0.72 -14.47 -9.57
C ASP A 223 1.68 -14.57 -8.38
N LEU A 224 1.24 -14.20 -7.17
CA LEU A 224 1.94 -14.19 -5.89
C LEU A 224 2.91 -13.01 -5.68
N ASP A 225 2.97 -12.06 -6.61
CA ASP A 225 3.68 -10.79 -6.44
C ASP A 225 2.68 -9.74 -5.91
N LEU A 226 3.09 -8.91 -4.95
CA LEU A 226 2.21 -7.81 -4.51
C LEU A 226 2.21 -6.68 -5.53
N ASP A 227 1.05 -6.43 -6.11
CA ASP A 227 0.75 -5.33 -7.01
C ASP A 227 0.38 -4.06 -6.24
N MET A 228 0.21 -2.93 -6.94
CA MET A 228 -0.19 -1.70 -6.28
C MET A 228 -1.22 -0.88 -7.06
N VAL A 229 -2.06 -0.19 -6.32
CA VAL A 229 -2.96 0.85 -6.82
C VAL A 229 -2.46 2.19 -6.32
N LEU A 230 -2.28 3.13 -7.22
CA LEU A 230 -1.87 4.51 -6.93
C LEU A 230 -2.94 5.49 -7.39
N SER A 231 -3.35 6.41 -6.55
CA SER A 231 -4.27 7.48 -6.92
C SER A 231 -3.82 8.83 -6.38
N GLY A 232 -4.12 9.93 -7.08
CA GLY A 232 -3.80 11.27 -6.61
C GLY A 232 -3.37 12.25 -7.68
N ALA A 233 -2.71 13.33 -7.27
CA ALA A 233 -2.23 14.41 -8.12
C ALA A 233 -0.77 14.20 -8.54
N SER A 234 -0.50 14.29 -9.84
CA SER A 234 0.84 14.27 -10.41
C SER A 234 1.16 15.60 -11.11
N ASP A 235 2.39 15.79 -11.56
CA ASP A 235 2.78 16.93 -12.39
C ASP A 235 1.98 17.04 -13.71
N ASN A 236 1.41 15.95 -14.19
CA ASN A 236 0.66 15.88 -15.45
C ASN A 236 -0.86 15.94 -15.27
N GLY A 237 -1.36 15.98 -14.05
CA GLY A 237 -2.78 15.98 -13.70
C GLY A 237 -3.11 14.91 -12.67
N PHE A 238 -4.40 14.68 -12.48
CA PHE A 238 -4.85 13.62 -11.58
C PHE A 238 -4.83 12.27 -12.28
N LEU A 239 -4.59 11.22 -11.52
CA LEU A 239 -4.62 9.86 -12.05
C LEU A 239 -5.04 8.85 -10.98
N THR A 240 -5.54 7.72 -11.44
CA THR A 240 -5.60 6.45 -10.75
C THR A 240 -4.97 5.41 -11.65
N GLN A 241 -4.05 4.64 -11.14
CA GLN A 241 -3.29 3.67 -11.91
C GLN A 241 -3.10 2.39 -11.10
N ILE A 242 -3.33 1.25 -11.74
CA ILE A 242 -2.99 -0.06 -11.19
C ILE A 242 -1.70 -0.50 -11.86
N LEU A 243 -0.77 -0.94 -11.05
CA LEU A 243 0.56 -1.37 -11.47
C LEU A 243 0.77 -2.82 -11.06
N ARG A 244 0.91 -3.69 -12.05
CA ARG A 244 1.35 -5.05 -11.82
C ARG A 244 2.84 -5.09 -11.54
N ASN A 245 3.19 -5.83 -10.51
CA ASN A 245 4.56 -6.19 -10.17
C ASN A 245 4.91 -7.52 -10.84
N ASP A 246 6.04 -7.60 -11.47
CA ASP A 246 6.62 -8.85 -12.03
C ASP A 246 8.05 -8.96 -11.44
N GLY A 247 8.20 -9.38 -10.19
CA GLY A 247 9.49 -9.52 -9.49
C GLY A 247 10.27 -8.20 -9.41
N GLY A 248 9.66 -7.15 -8.87
CA GLY A 248 10.25 -5.80 -8.73
C GLY A 248 10.17 -4.93 -9.99
N SER A 249 9.48 -5.38 -11.05
CA SER A 249 9.29 -4.63 -12.29
C SER A 249 7.83 -4.24 -12.47
N PHE A 250 7.52 -2.97 -12.26
CA PHE A 250 6.14 -2.47 -12.30
C PHE A 250 5.67 -2.12 -13.71
N SER A 251 4.50 -2.62 -14.10
CA SER A 251 3.86 -2.35 -15.38
C SER A 251 2.39 -1.95 -15.22
N ALA A 252 1.95 -0.91 -15.95
CA ALA A 252 0.58 -0.43 -15.82
C ALA A 252 -0.44 -1.41 -16.42
N ILE A 253 -1.44 -1.78 -15.64
CA ILE A 253 -2.63 -2.47 -16.14
C ILE A 253 -3.47 -1.50 -16.97
N SER A 254 -3.92 -1.96 -18.13
CA SER A 254 -4.74 -1.13 -19.01
C SER A 254 -6.16 -0.99 -18.47
N GLY A 255 -6.59 0.25 -18.22
CA GLY A 255 -7.94 0.58 -17.75
C GLY A 255 -8.22 2.07 -17.91
N SER A 256 -9.47 2.48 -17.73
CA SER A 256 -9.86 3.88 -17.72
C SER A 256 -10.40 4.26 -16.35
N PHE A 257 -9.52 4.19 -15.35
CA PHE A 257 -9.85 4.53 -13.98
C PHE A 257 -10.10 6.03 -13.80
N PRO A 258 -10.95 6.46 -12.84
CA PRO A 258 -11.25 7.87 -12.62
C PRO A 258 -9.97 8.61 -12.17
N PRO A 259 -9.60 9.71 -12.84
CA PRO A 259 -8.46 10.51 -12.42
C PRO A 259 -8.86 11.37 -11.22
N VAL A 260 -8.45 11.01 -10.02
CA VAL A 260 -8.86 11.65 -8.77
C VAL A 260 -7.68 12.19 -7.96
N ALA A 261 -7.96 13.15 -7.09
CA ALA A 261 -7.05 13.64 -6.06
C ALA A 261 -7.82 13.85 -4.74
N PHE A 262 -7.09 14.01 -3.63
CA PHE A 262 -7.68 13.91 -2.30
C PHE A 262 -8.49 12.61 -2.19
N SER A 263 -7.87 11.56 -2.67
CA SER A 263 -8.44 10.25 -2.91
C SER A 263 -8.11 9.30 -1.77
N SER A 264 -8.91 8.26 -1.68
CA SER A 264 -8.64 7.04 -0.94
C SER A 264 -8.95 5.85 -1.82
N VAL A 265 -8.19 4.78 -1.68
CA VAL A 265 -8.32 3.51 -2.39
C VAL A 265 -8.17 2.36 -1.41
N ASP A 266 -8.94 1.30 -1.61
CA ASP A 266 -8.81 0.07 -0.84
C ASP A 266 -9.09 -1.15 -1.72
N LEU A 267 -8.47 -2.28 -1.36
CA LEU A 267 -8.58 -3.57 -2.06
C LEU A 267 -9.27 -4.58 -1.15
N GLY A 268 -10.25 -5.32 -1.68
CA GLY A 268 -10.96 -6.36 -0.95
C GLY A 268 -11.83 -7.18 -1.88
N ASP A 269 -11.94 -8.48 -1.62
CA ASP A 269 -12.82 -9.41 -2.33
C ASP A 269 -14.25 -9.23 -1.80
N TYR A 270 -14.97 -8.21 -2.33
CA TYR A 270 -16.28 -7.83 -1.78
C TYR A 270 -17.43 -8.70 -2.33
N ASP A 271 -17.23 -9.35 -3.47
CA ASP A 271 -18.25 -10.18 -4.12
C ASP A 271 -18.02 -11.69 -3.95
N GLY A 272 -16.90 -12.07 -3.33
CA GLY A 272 -16.64 -13.43 -2.90
C GLY A 272 -16.15 -14.34 -4.01
N ASP A 273 -15.57 -13.80 -5.06
CA ASP A 273 -15.12 -14.60 -6.19
C ASP A 273 -13.64 -15.05 -6.09
N GLY A 274 -12.89 -14.51 -5.11
CA GLY A 274 -11.51 -14.87 -4.78
C GLY A 274 -10.47 -13.93 -5.40
N ASP A 275 -10.89 -12.89 -6.12
CA ASP A 275 -10.01 -11.86 -6.68
C ASP A 275 -10.17 -10.55 -5.87
N LEU A 276 -9.10 -9.78 -5.67
CA LEU A 276 -9.18 -8.50 -4.97
C LEU A 276 -9.81 -7.43 -5.84
N ASP A 277 -10.96 -6.93 -5.43
CA ASP A 277 -11.66 -5.81 -6.04
C ASP A 277 -11.14 -4.46 -5.55
N LEU A 278 -11.45 -3.39 -6.28
CA LEU A 278 -10.97 -2.05 -5.97
C LEU A 278 -12.11 -1.09 -5.69
N VAL A 279 -12.04 -0.38 -4.56
CA VAL A 279 -12.82 0.84 -4.36
C VAL A 279 -11.93 2.07 -4.51
N VAL A 280 -12.41 3.08 -5.24
CA VAL A 280 -11.72 4.37 -5.45
C VAL A 280 -12.68 5.49 -5.09
N SER A 281 -12.23 6.39 -4.23
CA SER A 281 -12.90 7.66 -3.97
C SER A 281 -11.97 8.84 -4.23
N GLY A 282 -12.53 10.02 -4.42
CA GLY A 282 -11.74 11.24 -4.59
C GLY A 282 -12.45 12.27 -5.46
N GLY A 283 -11.80 13.37 -5.78
CA GLY A 283 -12.40 14.46 -6.54
C GLY A 283 -11.61 14.87 -7.77
N GLU A 284 -12.32 15.16 -8.85
CA GLU A 284 -11.80 15.93 -9.96
C GLU A 284 -11.99 17.43 -9.68
N VAL A 285 -10.94 18.22 -9.94
CA VAL A 285 -11.03 19.68 -9.91
C VAL A 285 -11.14 20.19 -11.34
N SER A 286 -12.34 20.52 -11.79
CA SER A 286 -12.55 21.23 -13.06
C SER A 286 -12.95 22.69 -12.80
N GLU A 287 -12.15 23.64 -13.23
CA GLU A 287 -12.39 25.10 -13.33
C GLU A 287 -12.99 25.83 -12.11
N LEU A 288 -13.28 25.23 -10.96
CA LEU A 288 -13.88 25.75 -9.73
C LEU A 288 -14.98 24.82 -9.15
N ILE A 289 -15.20 23.66 -9.73
CA ILE A 289 -16.18 22.69 -9.24
C ILE A 289 -15.39 21.47 -8.75
N PHE A 290 -15.57 21.12 -7.48
CA PHE A 290 -15.10 19.86 -6.92
C PHE A 290 -16.25 18.85 -7.08
N GLU A 291 -16.06 17.89 -7.94
CA GLU A 291 -16.98 16.75 -8.08
C GLU A 291 -16.33 15.54 -7.42
N GLY A 292 -16.96 15.01 -6.38
CA GLY A 292 -16.53 13.76 -5.74
C GLY A 292 -16.93 12.57 -6.60
N SER A 293 -16.02 11.61 -6.69
CA SER A 293 -16.22 10.30 -7.30
C SER A 293 -16.14 9.22 -6.24
N LEU A 294 -16.92 8.16 -6.41
CA LEU A 294 -16.75 6.89 -5.72
C LEU A 294 -17.17 5.81 -6.69
N GLN A 295 -16.27 4.89 -6.95
CA GLN A 295 -16.50 3.79 -7.87
C GLN A 295 -15.88 2.52 -7.33
N ILE A 296 -16.64 1.44 -7.36
CA ILE A 296 -16.15 0.08 -7.16
C ILE A 296 -15.83 -0.53 -8.54
N TRP A 297 -14.78 -1.31 -8.60
CA TRP A 297 -14.31 -2.01 -9.79
C TRP A 297 -14.19 -3.49 -9.47
N ASP A 298 -14.98 -4.30 -10.17
CA ASP A 298 -14.92 -5.75 -10.10
C ASP A 298 -13.66 -6.24 -10.84
N ASN A 299 -12.86 -7.05 -10.18
CA ASN A 299 -11.66 -7.68 -10.73
C ASN A 299 -11.98 -9.13 -11.14
N ILE A 300 -11.43 -9.58 -12.24
CA ILE A 300 -11.42 -10.99 -12.63
C ILE A 300 -10.05 -11.29 -13.20
N GLY A 301 -9.17 -11.90 -12.38
CA GLY A 301 -7.83 -12.28 -12.78
C GLY A 301 -7.01 -11.13 -13.35
N GLY A 302 -6.93 -9.99 -12.65
CA GLY A 302 -6.20 -8.79 -13.06
C GLY A 302 -6.92 -7.91 -14.09
N SER A 303 -8.21 -8.18 -14.40
CA SER A 303 -8.98 -7.42 -15.38
C SER A 303 -10.14 -6.69 -14.71
N PHE A 304 -10.05 -5.37 -14.60
CA PHE A 304 -11.01 -4.53 -13.91
C PHE A 304 -12.16 -4.04 -14.80
N THR A 305 -13.39 -4.17 -14.30
CA THR A 305 -14.59 -3.59 -14.90
C THR A 305 -15.36 -2.78 -13.85
N PRO A 306 -15.94 -1.60 -14.23
CA PRO A 306 -16.67 -0.81 -13.25
C PRO A 306 -17.92 -1.55 -12.80
N SER A 307 -18.07 -1.70 -11.49
CA SER A 307 -19.25 -2.28 -10.87
C SER A 307 -20.51 -1.45 -11.15
N SER A 308 -21.67 -2.10 -11.11
CA SER A 308 -22.97 -1.43 -11.28
C SER A 308 -23.42 -0.67 -10.01
N HIS A 309 -22.73 -0.82 -8.90
CA HIS A 309 -23.05 -0.15 -7.64
C HIS A 309 -22.81 1.36 -7.74
N SER A 310 -23.80 2.15 -7.38
CA SER A 310 -23.74 3.61 -7.46
C SER A 310 -23.93 4.23 -6.09
N MET A 311 -22.89 4.88 -5.61
CA MET A 311 -22.88 5.62 -4.34
C MET A 311 -22.50 7.09 -4.57
N ASN A 312 -22.82 7.95 -3.59
CA ASN A 312 -22.42 9.35 -3.68
C ASN A 312 -20.90 9.47 -3.56
N GLY A 313 -20.28 10.17 -4.48
CA GLY A 313 -18.86 10.46 -4.44
C GLY A 313 -18.45 11.32 -3.24
N ILE A 314 -17.29 11.06 -2.72
CA ILE A 314 -16.65 11.81 -1.64
C ILE A 314 -15.25 12.25 -2.05
N LEU A 315 -14.69 13.18 -1.28
CA LEU A 315 -13.29 13.62 -1.40
C LEU A 315 -12.73 14.01 -0.03
N ALA A 316 -11.42 14.02 0.08
CA ALA A 316 -10.66 14.40 1.28
C ALA A 316 -11.14 13.65 2.53
N GLY A 317 -11.31 12.38 2.39
CA GLY A 317 -11.72 11.44 3.40
C GLY A 317 -11.20 10.05 3.07
N ASP A 318 -11.91 9.04 3.51
CA ASP A 318 -11.46 7.67 3.46
C ASP A 318 -12.55 6.70 2.99
N VAL A 319 -12.13 5.59 2.36
CA VAL A 319 -12.96 4.42 2.08
C VAL A 319 -12.22 3.18 2.55
N THR A 320 -12.90 2.31 3.28
CA THR A 320 -12.27 1.08 3.78
C THR A 320 -13.27 -0.06 3.88
N TRP A 321 -12.78 -1.27 3.61
CA TRP A 321 -13.52 -2.51 3.71
C TRP A 321 -13.43 -3.11 5.12
N GLY A 322 -14.51 -3.77 5.57
CA GLY A 322 -14.52 -4.56 6.81
C GLY A 322 -15.90 -5.16 7.04
N ASP A 323 -15.94 -6.42 7.47
CA ASP A 323 -17.18 -7.13 7.86
C ASP A 323 -17.59 -6.70 9.27
N TYR A 324 -18.26 -5.54 9.37
CA TYR A 324 -18.65 -5.00 10.68
C TYR A 324 -19.85 -5.74 11.28
N ASP A 325 -20.57 -6.51 10.47
CA ASP A 325 -21.81 -7.13 10.91
C ASP A 325 -21.73 -8.67 10.97
N HIS A 326 -20.55 -9.23 10.73
CA HIS A 326 -20.20 -10.65 10.85
C HIS A 326 -21.08 -11.58 10.00
N ASP A 327 -21.48 -11.14 8.83
CA ASP A 327 -22.19 -11.99 7.88
C ASP A 327 -21.27 -12.65 6.85
N GLY A 328 -19.99 -12.27 6.85
CA GLY A 328 -18.91 -12.82 6.02
C GLY A 328 -18.61 -11.98 4.79
N ASP A 329 -19.49 -11.09 4.38
CA ASP A 329 -19.31 -10.21 3.24
C ASP A 329 -18.57 -8.93 3.67
N LEU A 330 -17.72 -8.37 2.80
CA LEU A 330 -17.06 -7.09 3.09
C LEU A 330 -18.04 -5.94 2.94
N ASP A 331 -18.23 -5.20 4.02
CA ASP A 331 -18.97 -3.95 4.07
C ASP A 331 -18.08 -2.76 3.73
N LEU A 332 -18.67 -1.61 3.40
CA LEU A 332 -17.94 -0.42 2.99
C LEU A 332 -18.20 0.78 3.89
N LEU A 333 -17.15 1.31 4.50
CA LEU A 333 -17.16 2.64 5.09
C LEU A 333 -16.86 3.68 4.00
N VAL A 334 -17.66 4.75 3.96
CA VAL A 334 -17.48 5.91 3.07
C VAL A 334 -17.47 7.17 3.93
N TYR A 335 -16.31 7.78 4.08
CA TYR A 335 -16.06 8.87 5.00
C TYR A 335 -15.39 10.06 4.30
N GLY A 336 -16.00 11.27 4.33
CA GLY A 336 -15.43 12.43 3.65
C GLY A 336 -16.43 13.54 3.36
N ALA A 337 -16.11 14.41 2.42
CA ALA A 337 -17.02 15.45 1.93
C ALA A 337 -17.80 14.97 0.71
N GLU A 338 -19.13 15.00 0.77
CA GLU A 338 -19.98 14.85 -0.40
C GLU A 338 -19.83 16.10 -1.29
N ALA A 339 -19.18 15.96 -2.44
CA ALA A 339 -18.75 17.08 -3.27
C ALA A 339 -19.90 17.95 -3.77
N ALA A 340 -21.02 17.35 -4.17
CA ALA A 340 -22.14 18.07 -4.75
C ALA A 340 -22.81 19.08 -3.79
N ILE A 341 -22.67 18.88 -2.48
CA ILE A 341 -23.36 19.69 -1.46
C ILE A 341 -22.44 20.20 -0.35
N GLY A 342 -21.12 19.88 -0.39
CA GLY A 342 -20.15 20.27 0.64
C GLY A 342 -20.49 19.73 2.03
N ARG A 343 -21.35 18.71 2.08
CA ARG A 343 -21.76 18.06 3.33
C ARG A 343 -20.66 17.09 3.73
N ARG A 344 -20.25 17.15 4.98
CA ARG A 344 -19.40 16.14 5.59
C ARG A 344 -20.25 14.93 5.91
N SER A 345 -19.84 13.77 5.47
CA SER A 345 -20.59 12.51 5.55
C SER A 345 -19.72 11.41 6.08
N ALA A 346 -20.29 10.55 6.87
CA ALA A 346 -19.77 9.23 7.20
C ALA A 346 -20.92 8.25 7.06
N ARG A 347 -20.76 7.27 6.21
CA ARG A 347 -21.80 6.26 5.92
C ARG A 347 -21.17 4.90 5.92
N LEU A 348 -21.81 4.02 6.63
CA LEU A 348 -21.53 2.62 6.59
C LEU A 348 -22.56 1.93 5.69
N PHE A 349 -22.08 1.20 4.71
CA PHE A 349 -22.93 0.44 3.79
C PHE A 349 -22.72 -1.04 4.05
N ARG A 350 -23.79 -1.71 4.40
CA ARG A 350 -23.80 -3.15 4.48
C ARG A 350 -23.87 -3.75 3.07
N ASN A 351 -23.03 -4.73 2.82
CA ASN A 351 -23.11 -5.58 1.65
C ASN A 351 -24.08 -6.74 1.94
N ASP A 352 -25.12 -6.87 1.19
CA ASP A 352 -26.12 -7.96 1.29
C ASP A 352 -26.06 -8.83 0.04
N ALA A 353 -24.86 -9.18 -0.46
CA ALA A 353 -24.61 -10.00 -1.64
C ALA A 353 -25.67 -9.87 -2.77
N ASP A 354 -26.84 -10.48 -2.60
CA ASP A 354 -27.94 -10.48 -3.57
C ASP A 354 -28.65 -9.10 -3.73
N ASP A 355 -28.70 -8.28 -2.67
CA ASP A 355 -29.41 -6.99 -2.62
C ASP A 355 -28.46 -5.78 -2.84
N GLY A 356 -27.13 -6.02 -2.86
CA GLY A 356 -26.07 -5.02 -2.99
C GLY A 356 -25.95 -4.13 -1.73
N PHE A 357 -25.25 -3.00 -1.87
CA PHE A 357 -24.92 -2.13 -0.74
C PHE A 357 -26.13 -1.36 -0.20
N VAL A 358 -26.44 -1.55 1.06
CA VAL A 358 -27.55 -0.89 1.78
C VAL A 358 -26.99 0.02 2.86
N ALA A 359 -27.35 1.31 2.86
CA ALA A 359 -26.93 2.23 3.92
C ALA A 359 -27.40 1.77 5.28
N ALA A 360 -26.48 1.38 6.16
CA ALA A 360 -26.76 0.78 7.46
C ALA A 360 -26.70 1.81 8.59
N SER A 361 -25.75 2.76 8.53
CA SER A 361 -25.55 3.75 9.60
C SER A 361 -25.15 5.11 9.03
N LEU A 362 -25.49 6.16 9.80
CA LEU A 362 -25.03 7.53 9.58
C LEU A 362 -24.19 7.94 10.80
N LEU A 363 -22.91 8.18 10.57
CA LEU A 363 -21.96 8.59 11.58
C LEU A 363 -21.68 10.11 11.48
N VAL A 364 -20.87 10.65 12.38
CA VAL A 364 -20.46 12.07 12.30
C VAL A 364 -19.42 12.22 11.20
N GLY A 365 -19.78 12.88 10.12
CA GLY A 365 -18.88 13.07 8.97
C GLY A 365 -17.76 14.09 9.22
N GLY A 366 -16.61 13.82 8.66
CA GLY A 366 -15.40 14.65 8.70
C GLY A 366 -14.76 14.84 7.34
N VAL A 367 -13.70 15.64 7.30
CA VAL A 367 -12.81 15.81 6.15
C VAL A 367 -11.38 16.05 6.62
N PHE A 368 -10.41 15.82 5.76
CA PHE A 368 -8.98 15.82 6.10
C PHE A 368 -8.71 14.91 7.28
N ALA A 369 -9.04 13.68 7.10
CA ALA A 369 -9.37 12.78 8.15
C ALA A 369 -9.04 11.36 7.74
N ASP A 370 -9.01 10.51 8.74
CA ASP A 370 -8.73 9.11 8.65
C ASP A 370 -9.81 8.31 9.37
N ALA A 371 -10.02 7.07 8.96
CA ALA A 371 -10.99 6.18 9.56
C ALA A 371 -10.49 4.72 9.46
N GLU A 372 -10.49 4.00 10.57
CA GLU A 372 -9.97 2.64 10.64
C GLU A 372 -10.88 1.74 11.48
N PHE A 373 -11.08 0.52 11.01
CA PHE A 373 -11.74 -0.53 11.77
C PHE A 373 -10.75 -1.25 12.70
N GLY A 374 -11.23 -1.66 13.88
CA GLY A 374 -10.47 -2.48 14.82
C GLY A 374 -11.31 -2.87 16.03
N ASP A 375 -11.12 -4.06 16.55
CA ASP A 375 -11.72 -4.54 17.80
C ASP A 375 -10.93 -3.96 18.98
N PHE A 376 -11.25 -2.70 19.36
CA PHE A 376 -10.44 -1.99 20.36
C PHE A 376 -10.82 -2.35 21.81
N ASP A 377 -12.00 -2.91 22.04
CA ASP A 377 -12.44 -3.31 23.37
C ASP A 377 -12.37 -4.83 23.62
N GLY A 378 -11.95 -5.60 22.62
CA GLY A 378 -11.64 -7.02 22.72
C GLY A 378 -12.86 -7.92 22.79
N ASP A 379 -14.02 -7.45 22.31
CA ASP A 379 -15.28 -8.22 22.36
C ASP A 379 -15.50 -9.05 21.08
N GLY A 380 -14.68 -8.83 20.05
CA GLY A 380 -14.61 -9.62 18.82
C GLY A 380 -15.39 -9.03 17.67
N ASP A 381 -16.06 -7.89 17.83
CA ASP A 381 -16.67 -7.18 16.71
C ASP A 381 -15.83 -5.96 16.26
N LEU A 382 -16.01 -5.53 15.00
CA LEU A 382 -15.27 -4.40 14.47
C LEU A 382 -15.86 -3.08 14.96
N ASP A 383 -15.08 -2.37 15.73
CA ASP A 383 -15.30 -0.99 16.09
C ASP A 383 -14.68 -0.05 15.03
N LEU A 384 -14.93 1.25 15.17
CA LEU A 384 -14.46 2.24 14.21
C LEU A 384 -13.89 3.46 14.92
N ILE A 385 -12.67 3.85 14.57
CA ILE A 385 -12.17 5.19 14.87
C ILE A 385 -12.34 6.11 13.68
N THR A 386 -12.69 7.37 13.93
CA THR A 386 -12.69 8.44 12.91
C THR A 386 -12.07 9.71 13.45
N THR A 387 -11.28 10.37 12.63
CA THR A 387 -10.67 11.67 12.93
C THR A 387 -11.13 12.74 11.95
N GLY A 388 -10.69 13.98 12.10
CA GLY A 388 -10.85 15.01 11.09
C GLY A 388 -11.59 16.25 11.53
N SER A 389 -11.95 17.11 10.57
CA SER A 389 -12.71 18.33 10.79
C SER A 389 -14.20 18.11 10.49
N SER A 390 -15.07 18.29 11.47
CA SER A 390 -16.50 18.06 11.31
C SER A 390 -17.29 19.37 11.20
N SER A 391 -18.60 19.26 10.87
CA SER A 391 -19.51 20.40 10.92
C SER A 391 -19.82 20.85 12.35
N LEU A 392 -19.48 20.05 13.34
CA LEU A 392 -19.70 20.30 14.77
C LEU A 392 -18.49 20.97 15.45
N GLY A 393 -17.30 20.88 14.83
CA GLY A 393 -16.06 21.42 15.37
C GLY A 393 -14.90 21.33 14.39
N PRO A 394 -13.83 22.12 14.63
CA PRO A 394 -12.66 22.15 13.75
C PRO A 394 -11.85 20.86 13.79
N SER A 395 -11.94 20.09 14.87
CA SER A 395 -11.25 18.82 15.06
C SER A 395 -12.18 17.85 15.75
N MET A 396 -12.05 16.57 15.45
CA MET A 396 -12.72 15.49 16.15
C MET A 396 -11.88 14.22 16.14
N THR A 397 -12.07 13.40 17.15
CA THR A 397 -11.70 12.00 17.21
C THR A 397 -12.89 11.30 17.83
N ASN A 398 -13.48 10.34 17.18
CA ASN A 398 -14.57 9.55 17.71
C ASN A 398 -14.21 8.08 17.62
N ILE A 399 -14.48 7.35 18.66
CA ILE A 399 -14.53 5.89 18.66
C ILE A 399 -16.01 5.50 18.69
N TYR A 400 -16.39 4.63 17.80
CA TYR A 400 -17.72 4.07 17.69
C TYR A 400 -17.64 2.60 18.07
N GLU A 401 -18.16 2.26 19.26
CA GLU A 401 -18.31 0.87 19.68
C GLU A 401 -19.45 0.22 18.91
N ASN A 402 -19.19 -0.94 18.36
CA ASN A 402 -20.19 -1.84 17.82
C ASN A 402 -20.80 -2.67 18.96
N TYR A 403 -22.09 -2.80 19.03
CA TYR A 403 -22.79 -3.53 20.08
C TYR A 403 -23.56 -4.72 19.51
N ARG A 404 -23.01 -5.37 18.52
CA ARG A 404 -23.68 -6.52 17.95
C ARG A 404 -23.48 -7.74 18.86
N GLN A 405 -24.59 -8.36 19.30
CA GLN A 405 -24.55 -9.54 20.17
C GLN A 405 -24.30 -10.86 19.40
N VAL A 406 -23.59 -10.80 18.31
CA VAL A 406 -23.13 -11.99 17.59
C VAL A 406 -21.68 -12.20 17.99
N ILE A 407 -21.42 -13.29 18.71
CA ILE A 407 -20.03 -13.67 18.99
C ILE A 407 -19.46 -14.25 17.69
N PRO A 408 -18.45 -13.60 17.08
CA PRO A 408 -17.88 -14.10 15.84
C PRO A 408 -17.20 -15.46 16.07
N GLU A 409 -17.40 -16.38 15.15
CA GLU A 409 -16.63 -17.61 15.14
C GLU A 409 -15.23 -17.30 14.58
N LEU A 410 -14.21 -17.70 15.32
CA LEU A 410 -12.84 -17.59 14.82
C LEU A 410 -12.67 -18.48 13.57
N PRO A 411 -11.95 -18.01 12.54
CA PRO A 411 -11.70 -18.85 11.38
C PRO A 411 -10.92 -20.12 11.77
N GLY A 412 -11.09 -21.17 11.01
CA GLY A 412 -10.31 -22.40 11.20
C GLY A 412 -8.85 -22.19 10.79
N ALA A 413 -7.91 -22.91 11.40
CA ALA A 413 -6.53 -22.87 10.96
C ALA A 413 -6.34 -23.57 9.60
N PRO A 414 -5.49 -23.05 8.70
CA PRO A 414 -5.09 -23.74 7.48
C PRO A 414 -4.48 -25.10 7.73
N SER A 415 -4.47 -25.94 6.71
CA SER A 415 -3.99 -27.32 6.81
C SER A 415 -3.15 -27.74 5.60
N ALA A 416 -2.57 -28.94 5.65
CA ALA A 416 -1.79 -29.52 4.56
C ALA A 416 -0.65 -28.63 4.04
N LEU A 417 0.10 -28.03 4.97
CA LEU A 417 1.24 -27.17 4.66
C LEU A 417 2.29 -27.91 3.81
N VAL A 418 2.66 -27.33 2.68
CA VAL A 418 3.67 -27.84 1.76
C VAL A 418 4.68 -26.76 1.43
N ALA A 419 5.97 -27.08 1.50
CA ALA A 419 7.03 -26.23 1.02
C ALA A 419 7.71 -26.88 -0.20
N SER A 420 7.81 -26.16 -1.30
CA SER A 420 8.52 -26.57 -2.51
C SER A 420 9.74 -25.67 -2.68
N VAL A 421 10.94 -26.24 -2.60
CA VAL A 421 12.20 -25.50 -2.62
C VAL A 421 12.94 -25.75 -3.93
N SER A 422 13.38 -24.69 -4.58
CA SER A 422 14.22 -24.72 -5.78
C SER A 422 15.33 -23.71 -5.64
N ASP A 423 16.57 -24.17 -5.55
CA ASP A 423 17.75 -23.33 -5.28
C ASP A 423 17.57 -22.50 -3.98
N ARG A 424 17.43 -21.20 -4.10
CA ARG A 424 17.21 -20.24 -3.01
C ARG A 424 15.80 -19.69 -2.95
N GLU A 425 14.87 -20.30 -3.66
CA GLU A 425 13.46 -19.94 -3.68
C GLU A 425 12.63 -21.01 -2.97
N ALA A 426 11.61 -20.59 -2.27
CA ALA A 426 10.64 -21.48 -1.63
C ALA A 426 9.21 -21.01 -1.92
N THR A 427 8.39 -21.89 -2.47
CA THR A 427 6.94 -21.69 -2.52
C THR A 427 6.32 -22.44 -1.35
N LEU A 428 5.65 -21.70 -0.48
CA LEU A 428 4.91 -22.21 0.67
C LEU A 428 3.43 -22.21 0.31
N SER A 429 2.76 -23.34 0.45
CA SER A 429 1.34 -23.47 0.11
C SER A 429 0.60 -24.29 1.17
N TRP A 430 -0.70 -24.07 1.26
CA TRP A 430 -1.58 -24.68 2.23
C TRP A 430 -2.94 -24.97 1.63
N GLN A 431 -3.83 -25.54 2.41
CA GLN A 431 -5.24 -25.67 2.08
C GLN A 431 -6.04 -24.79 3.03
N ALA A 432 -6.99 -24.04 2.47
CA ALA A 432 -7.96 -23.28 3.22
C ALA A 432 -8.66 -24.13 4.29
N PRO A 433 -9.05 -23.56 5.42
CA PRO A 433 -9.89 -24.25 6.37
C PRO A 433 -11.27 -24.53 5.73
N VAL A 434 -11.81 -25.70 6.02
CA VAL A 434 -13.17 -26.01 5.60
C VAL A 434 -14.13 -25.27 6.51
N GLY A 435 -14.67 -24.16 6.05
CA GLY A 435 -15.71 -23.42 6.76
C GLY A 435 -16.98 -24.26 6.94
N THR A 436 -17.69 -24.03 8.03
CA THR A 436 -18.97 -24.70 8.30
C THR A 436 -20.04 -24.29 7.30
N ASP A 437 -19.87 -23.19 6.59
CA ASP A 437 -20.88 -22.57 5.70
C ASP A 437 -20.42 -22.39 4.25
N GLY A 438 -19.16 -22.72 3.92
CA GLY A 438 -18.65 -22.73 2.53
C GLY A 438 -18.36 -21.35 1.92
N LEU A 439 -18.39 -20.28 2.70
CA LEU A 439 -18.29 -18.89 2.25
C LEU A 439 -17.40 -18.01 3.14
N ILE A 440 -16.44 -18.56 3.87
CA ILE A 440 -15.53 -17.69 4.63
C ILE A 440 -14.43 -17.22 3.69
N LEU A 441 -14.58 -16.02 3.18
CA LEU A 441 -13.51 -15.27 2.54
C LEU A 441 -12.45 -14.99 3.60
N THR A 442 -11.26 -15.49 3.37
CA THR A 442 -10.15 -15.35 4.31
C THR A 442 -8.91 -14.92 3.56
N THR A 443 -8.23 -13.94 4.13
CA THR A 443 -6.82 -13.71 3.82
C THR A 443 -5.96 -14.59 4.71
N TYR A 444 -4.67 -14.63 4.45
CA TYR A 444 -3.76 -15.48 5.19
C TYR A 444 -2.60 -14.66 5.75
N ASN A 445 -2.12 -15.09 6.91
CA ASN A 445 -1.01 -14.47 7.59
C ASN A 445 0.09 -15.49 7.84
N VAL A 446 1.21 -15.33 7.14
CA VAL A 446 2.34 -16.28 7.13
C VAL A 446 3.45 -15.75 8.03
N ARG A 447 4.07 -16.66 8.78
CA ARG A 447 5.34 -16.42 9.45
C ARG A 447 6.39 -17.42 8.99
N VAL A 448 7.63 -16.94 8.87
CA VAL A 448 8.80 -17.77 8.57
C VAL A 448 9.96 -17.33 9.43
N GLY A 449 10.69 -18.29 9.99
CA GLY A 449 11.85 -18.00 10.81
C GLY A 449 12.95 -19.05 10.72
N THR A 450 14.13 -18.70 11.20
CA THR A 450 15.31 -19.60 11.27
C THR A 450 15.29 -20.51 12.48
N GLN A 451 14.36 -20.31 13.42
CA GLN A 451 14.15 -21.12 14.60
C GLN A 451 12.67 -21.54 14.71
N PRO A 452 12.35 -22.66 15.37
CA PRO A 452 10.97 -23.03 15.65
C PRO A 452 10.22 -21.91 16.37
N GLY A 453 9.04 -21.55 15.85
CA GLY A 453 8.23 -20.45 16.37
C GLY A 453 8.70 -19.05 15.97
N GLY A 454 9.79 -18.93 15.23
CA GLY A 454 10.36 -17.67 14.82
C GLY A 454 9.61 -16.99 13.66
N SER A 455 9.88 -15.70 13.49
CA SER A 455 9.33 -14.83 12.44
C SER A 455 10.41 -13.84 11.91
N ASP A 456 11.68 -14.22 12.04
CA ASP A 456 12.84 -13.41 11.69
C ASP A 456 13.15 -13.37 10.18
N ILE A 457 12.31 -13.99 9.34
CA ILE A 457 12.36 -13.94 7.87
C ILE A 457 11.07 -13.30 7.35
N VAL A 458 9.90 -13.78 7.76
CA VAL A 458 8.61 -13.17 7.46
C VAL A 458 7.89 -12.95 8.78
N SER A 459 7.68 -11.68 9.12
CA SER A 459 6.93 -11.32 10.31
C SER A 459 5.44 -11.39 10.05
N ALA A 460 4.74 -12.17 10.86
CA ALA A 460 3.29 -12.19 10.86
C ALA A 460 2.68 -11.02 11.64
N MET A 461 3.48 -10.22 12.35
CA MET A 461 3.00 -9.22 13.30
C MET A 461 1.88 -9.77 14.19
N ALA A 462 2.15 -10.94 14.78
CA ALA A 462 1.23 -11.69 15.61
C ALA A 462 1.98 -12.53 16.65
N ASP A 463 1.36 -12.75 17.80
CA ASP A 463 1.88 -13.65 18.81
C ASP A 463 1.93 -15.10 18.28
N PRO A 464 3.10 -15.70 18.16
CA PRO A 464 3.24 -17.04 17.58
C PRO A 464 2.60 -18.15 18.40
N GLN A 465 2.25 -17.90 19.67
CA GLN A 465 1.66 -18.88 20.58
C GLN A 465 0.12 -18.85 20.56
N SER A 466 -0.45 -17.66 20.61
CA SER A 466 -1.92 -17.48 20.63
C SER A 466 -2.51 -17.25 19.23
N GLY A 467 -1.72 -16.84 18.25
CA GLY A 467 -2.17 -16.39 16.95
C GLY A 467 -2.78 -15.00 16.95
N ARG A 468 -2.78 -14.29 18.10
CA ARG A 468 -3.34 -12.94 18.17
C ARG A 468 -2.50 -11.97 17.34
N ARG A 469 -3.16 -11.22 16.46
CA ARG A 469 -2.50 -10.22 15.62
C ARG A 469 -2.22 -8.94 16.40
N PHE A 470 -1.12 -8.27 16.06
CA PHE A 470 -0.74 -6.98 16.63
C PHE A 470 -1.24 -5.80 15.80
N ILE A 471 -1.72 -6.04 14.59
CA ILE A 471 -2.27 -5.02 13.68
C ILE A 471 -3.64 -5.44 13.18
N THR A 472 -4.44 -4.47 12.79
CA THR A 472 -5.73 -4.65 12.10
C THR A 472 -5.55 -4.90 10.59
N GLY A 473 -6.62 -5.28 9.90
CA GLY A 473 -6.60 -5.46 8.46
C GLY A 473 -6.37 -6.89 7.97
N PRO A 474 -6.19 -7.09 6.67
CA PRO A 474 -5.98 -8.41 6.06
C PRO A 474 -4.64 -9.04 6.47
N GLY A 475 -4.45 -10.31 6.16
CA GLY A 475 -3.18 -11.02 6.35
C GLY A 475 -2.11 -10.61 5.34
N ASN A 476 -0.84 -10.91 5.64
CA ASN A 476 0.31 -10.53 4.80
C ASN A 476 0.45 -11.36 3.51
N ALA A 477 -0.36 -12.42 3.33
CA ALA A 477 -0.36 -13.30 2.15
C ALA A 477 -1.65 -13.17 1.30
N SER A 478 -2.40 -12.08 1.48
CA SER A 478 -3.62 -11.80 0.70
C SER A 478 -4.62 -12.98 0.68
N VAL A 479 -5.40 -13.14 -0.40
CA VAL A 479 -6.41 -14.21 -0.57
C VAL A 479 -5.84 -15.52 -1.12
N GLY A 480 -4.61 -15.53 -1.63
CA GLY A 480 -3.97 -16.72 -2.19
C GLY A 480 -3.63 -17.79 -1.16
N GLU A 481 -3.67 -19.06 -1.56
CA GLU A 481 -3.27 -20.21 -0.72
C GLU A 481 -1.77 -20.55 -0.86
N ALA A 482 -0.94 -19.57 -1.26
CA ALA A 482 0.50 -19.73 -1.39
C ALA A 482 1.22 -18.38 -1.28
N VAL A 483 2.51 -18.45 -0.90
CA VAL A 483 3.47 -17.33 -1.00
C VAL A 483 4.77 -17.85 -1.58
N MET A 484 5.52 -16.97 -2.22
CA MET A 484 6.86 -17.24 -2.72
C MET A 484 7.88 -16.42 -1.95
N LEU A 485 9.01 -17.03 -1.61
CA LEU A 485 10.15 -16.37 -1.00
C LEU A 485 11.38 -16.61 -1.88
N SER A 486 12.17 -15.59 -2.07
CA SER A 486 13.39 -15.59 -2.87
C SER A 486 14.63 -15.28 -2.01
N ASP A 487 15.80 -15.39 -2.60
CA ASP A 487 17.11 -15.05 -2.00
C ASP A 487 17.42 -15.66 -0.62
N LEU A 488 16.70 -16.73 -0.24
CA LEU A 488 16.89 -17.43 1.02
C LEU A 488 18.31 -17.97 1.16
N GLN A 489 18.92 -17.82 2.32
CA GLN A 489 20.23 -18.36 2.64
C GLN A 489 20.18 -19.87 2.89
N ASP A 490 21.33 -20.54 2.76
CA ASP A 490 21.42 -21.96 3.12
C ASP A 490 21.07 -22.16 4.59
N GLY A 491 20.05 -22.96 4.87
CA GLY A 491 19.55 -23.14 6.23
C GLY A 491 18.29 -23.97 6.33
N THR A 492 17.85 -24.19 7.55
CA THR A 492 16.53 -24.76 7.83
C THR A 492 15.63 -23.66 8.32
N TYR A 493 14.45 -23.60 7.73
CA TYR A 493 13.41 -22.62 8.02
C TYR A 493 12.19 -23.33 8.61
N TYR A 494 11.53 -22.63 9.51
CA TYR A 494 10.29 -23.06 10.17
C TYR A 494 9.19 -22.07 9.78
N TRP A 495 8.02 -22.56 9.45
CA TRP A 495 6.95 -21.71 8.99
C TRP A 495 5.57 -22.17 9.40
N SER A 496 4.67 -21.25 9.51
CA SER A 496 3.27 -21.52 9.74
C SER A 496 2.40 -20.44 9.12
N VAL A 497 1.12 -20.70 9.04
CA VAL A 497 0.12 -19.80 8.46
C VAL A 497 -1.14 -19.85 9.32
N GLN A 498 -1.81 -18.72 9.45
CA GLN A 498 -3.13 -18.57 10.04
C GLN A 498 -4.09 -17.94 9.05
N SER A 499 -5.37 -18.21 9.17
CA SER A 499 -6.43 -17.55 8.41
C SER A 499 -6.85 -16.26 9.12
N VAL A 500 -7.20 -15.24 8.36
CA VAL A 500 -7.75 -13.97 8.86
C VAL A 500 -9.05 -13.71 8.12
N ASN A 501 -10.17 -13.59 8.83
CA ASN A 501 -11.46 -13.33 8.21
C ASN A 501 -11.68 -11.83 7.91
N ASN A 502 -12.80 -11.50 7.28
CA ASN A 502 -13.15 -10.13 6.90
C ASN A 502 -13.42 -9.18 8.10
N ALA A 503 -13.62 -9.74 9.31
CA ALA A 503 -13.66 -8.99 10.57
C ALA A 503 -12.29 -8.92 11.27
N PHE A 504 -11.19 -9.20 10.54
CA PHE A 504 -9.79 -9.18 10.97
C PHE A 504 -9.44 -10.15 12.12
N LEU A 505 -10.33 -11.06 12.45
CA LEU A 505 -10.08 -12.10 13.44
C LEU A 505 -9.23 -13.21 12.84
N ALA A 506 -8.21 -13.64 13.58
CA ALA A 506 -7.28 -14.66 13.15
C ALA A 506 -7.53 -16.01 13.82
N SER A 507 -7.22 -17.09 13.09
CA SER A 507 -7.14 -18.44 13.68
C SER A 507 -5.88 -18.60 14.53
N GLU A 508 -5.80 -19.70 15.28
CA GLU A 508 -4.48 -20.19 15.71
C GLU A 508 -3.62 -20.49 14.47
N PHE A 509 -2.30 -20.40 14.62
CA PHE A 509 -1.39 -20.85 13.58
C PHE A 509 -1.53 -22.35 13.32
N ALA A 510 -1.45 -22.74 12.06
CA ALA A 510 -1.39 -24.15 11.63
C ALA A 510 -0.20 -24.87 12.30
N VAL A 511 -0.22 -26.20 12.27
CA VAL A 511 0.92 -26.98 12.78
C VAL A 511 2.17 -26.63 11.97
N GLU A 512 3.18 -26.13 12.67
CA GLU A 512 4.42 -25.65 12.07
C GLU A 512 5.09 -26.67 11.16
N GLY A 513 5.38 -26.25 9.94
CA GLY A 513 6.18 -26.96 8.95
C GLY A 513 7.65 -26.53 8.97
N SER A 514 8.49 -27.27 8.27
CA SER A 514 9.87 -26.87 8.06
C SER A 514 10.36 -27.27 6.67
N PHE A 515 11.27 -26.48 6.13
CA PHE A 515 11.96 -26.79 4.89
C PHE A 515 13.46 -26.46 5.01
N THR A 516 14.25 -26.97 4.07
CA THR A 516 15.69 -26.70 4.07
C THR A 516 16.10 -26.19 2.70
N VAL A 517 16.71 -25.02 2.70
CA VAL A 517 17.38 -24.45 1.54
C VAL A 517 18.82 -24.94 1.54
N LYS A 518 19.24 -25.48 0.45
CA LYS A 518 20.64 -25.81 0.19
C LYS A 518 20.93 -25.28 -1.20
N GLY A 519 21.65 -24.17 -1.24
CA GLY A 519 22.24 -23.75 -2.50
C GLY A 519 23.00 -24.93 -3.08
N SER A 520 22.89 -25.16 -4.38
CA SER A 520 23.68 -26.18 -5.03
C SER A 520 25.12 -26.01 -4.58
N LEU A 521 25.68 -27.02 -3.91
CA LEU A 521 27.11 -27.02 -3.59
C LEU A 521 27.87 -26.78 -4.89
N SER A 522 28.21 -25.52 -5.17
CA SER A 522 29.25 -25.22 -6.12
C SER A 522 30.52 -25.86 -5.53
N VAL A 523 30.84 -27.07 -5.99
CA VAL A 523 32.21 -27.51 -5.94
C VAL A 523 32.99 -26.39 -6.57
N ASP A 524 33.89 -25.75 -5.82
CA ASP A 524 34.85 -24.77 -6.32
C ASP A 524 35.55 -25.34 -7.56
N ILE A 525 35.01 -25.13 -8.70
CA ILE A 525 35.63 -25.29 -10.00
C ILE A 525 35.26 -24.07 -10.81
N ASP A 526 36.16 -23.08 -10.76
CA ASP A 526 36.41 -22.11 -11.82
C ASP A 526 35.25 -21.29 -12.40
N ALA A 527 35.23 -20.01 -12.12
CA ALA A 527 34.92 -18.87 -13.02
C ALA A 527 33.69 -18.97 -13.98
N GLU A 528 32.76 -19.91 -13.84
CA GLU A 528 31.61 -20.04 -14.74
C GLU A 528 30.28 -19.61 -14.13
N ASP A 529 30.19 -19.36 -12.82
CA ASP A 529 28.91 -19.06 -12.12
C ASP A 529 28.59 -17.54 -12.01
N THR A 530 29.27 -16.71 -12.82
CA THR A 530 28.89 -15.29 -13.01
C THR A 530 28.19 -15.06 -14.35
N LEU A 531 27.72 -16.09 -15.02
CA LEU A 531 27.09 -15.95 -16.33
C LEU A 531 25.58 -15.81 -16.23
N PRO A 532 24.98 -14.82 -16.92
CA PRO A 532 23.54 -14.65 -16.98
C PRO A 532 22.82 -15.92 -17.44
N ARG A 533 21.75 -16.28 -16.78
CA ARG A 533 20.96 -17.50 -17.10
C ARG A 533 20.00 -17.30 -18.27
N ARG A 534 19.68 -16.06 -18.63
CA ARG A 534 18.76 -15.69 -19.72
C ARG A 534 19.31 -14.51 -20.52
N PHE A 535 18.83 -14.37 -21.74
CA PHE A 535 19.05 -13.15 -22.51
C PHE A 535 18.16 -12.04 -21.93
N ALA A 536 18.78 -10.95 -21.48
CA ALA A 536 18.07 -9.78 -20.96
C ALA A 536 18.67 -8.51 -21.58
N VAL A 537 17.85 -7.48 -21.74
CA VAL A 537 18.26 -6.16 -22.19
C VAL A 537 17.71 -5.14 -21.21
N TYR A 538 18.61 -4.42 -20.57
CA TYR A 538 18.30 -3.38 -19.61
C TYR A 538 18.12 -2.04 -20.34
N GLY A 539 17.43 -1.11 -19.71
CA GLY A 539 17.23 0.22 -20.28
C GLY A 539 18.54 0.91 -20.66
N ASN A 540 18.45 2.00 -21.40
CA ASN A 540 19.62 2.80 -21.75
C ASN A 540 19.85 3.92 -20.72
N TYR A 541 21.11 4.16 -20.36
CA TYR A 541 21.48 5.23 -19.45
C TYR A 541 22.65 6.06 -20.00
N PRO A 542 22.59 7.41 -19.93
CA PRO A 542 21.43 8.22 -19.52
C PRO A 542 20.27 8.17 -20.53
N ASN A 543 19.04 8.35 -20.04
CA ASN A 543 17.83 8.54 -20.84
C ASN A 543 16.87 9.53 -20.13
N PRO A 544 16.61 10.73 -20.66
CA PRO A 544 17.11 11.28 -21.93
C PRO A 544 18.62 11.52 -21.97
N PHE A 545 19.21 11.50 -23.18
CA PHE A 545 20.63 11.75 -23.38
C PHE A 545 20.88 12.87 -24.40
N THR A 546 22.05 13.54 -24.29
CA THR A 546 22.41 14.68 -25.15
C THR A 546 23.56 14.32 -26.12
N SER A 547 24.50 13.48 -25.73
CA SER A 547 25.70 13.14 -26.51
C SER A 547 25.80 11.65 -26.80
N GLN A 548 25.63 10.80 -25.79
CA GLN A 548 25.67 9.34 -25.96
C GLN A 548 24.87 8.68 -24.83
N THR A 549 24.44 7.46 -25.10
CA THR A 549 23.78 6.58 -24.13
C THR A 549 24.34 5.17 -24.24
N THR A 550 24.22 4.39 -23.17
CA THR A 550 24.71 3.01 -23.09
C THR A 550 23.54 2.08 -22.83
N VAL A 551 23.38 1.04 -23.64
CA VAL A 551 22.43 -0.05 -23.42
C VAL A 551 23.18 -1.25 -22.86
N ARG A 552 22.74 -1.80 -21.74
CA ARG A 552 23.31 -3.02 -21.13
C ARG A 552 22.46 -4.23 -21.51
N TYR A 553 23.11 -5.39 -21.66
CA TYR A 553 22.42 -6.65 -21.95
C TYR A 553 23.26 -7.84 -21.51
N ASP A 554 22.58 -8.95 -21.26
CA ASP A 554 23.13 -10.19 -20.78
C ASP A 554 23.02 -11.30 -21.82
N LEU A 555 24.03 -12.12 -21.90
CA LEU A 555 24.09 -13.30 -22.77
C LEU A 555 24.25 -14.58 -21.92
N PRO A 556 23.30 -15.50 -21.95
CA PRO A 556 23.40 -16.78 -21.24
C PRO A 556 24.38 -17.74 -21.95
N GLU A 557 24.59 -17.56 -23.25
CA GLU A 557 25.49 -18.35 -24.09
C GLU A 557 26.17 -17.46 -25.15
N ALA A 558 27.23 -17.96 -25.72
CA ALA A 558 27.93 -17.22 -26.78
C ALA A 558 27.01 -17.01 -28.00
N ALA A 559 26.78 -15.77 -28.37
CA ALA A 559 25.84 -15.40 -29.43
C ALA A 559 26.38 -14.28 -30.32
N SER A 560 25.95 -14.32 -31.58
CA SER A 560 26.22 -13.19 -32.51
C SER A 560 25.22 -12.08 -32.20
N VAL A 561 25.76 -10.88 -31.87
CA VAL A 561 24.96 -9.76 -31.41
C VAL A 561 24.87 -8.67 -32.46
N GLN A 562 23.66 -8.14 -32.64
CA GLN A 562 23.38 -6.98 -33.48
C GLN A 562 22.59 -5.94 -32.67
N PHE A 563 23.01 -4.70 -32.75
CA PHE A 563 22.30 -3.54 -32.20
C PHE A 563 21.75 -2.69 -33.34
N ARG A 564 20.49 -2.32 -33.26
CA ARG A 564 19.80 -1.49 -34.28
C ARG A 564 19.00 -0.38 -33.59
N VAL A 565 18.93 0.77 -34.27
CA VAL A 565 18.14 1.91 -33.81
C VAL A 565 17.22 2.36 -34.93
N TYR A 566 15.98 2.64 -34.58
CA TYR A 566 14.91 3.04 -35.49
C TYR A 566 14.33 4.40 -35.09
N SER A 567 13.94 5.20 -36.07
CA SER A 567 13.13 6.40 -35.82
C SER A 567 11.70 6.04 -35.42
N LEU A 568 10.93 7.02 -34.94
CA LEU A 568 9.49 6.86 -34.62
C LEU A 568 8.65 6.34 -35.81
N LEU A 569 9.13 6.53 -37.05
CA LEU A 569 8.48 6.03 -38.28
C LEU A 569 8.93 4.60 -38.65
N GLY A 570 9.73 3.93 -37.80
CA GLY A 570 10.24 2.58 -38.05
C GLY A 570 11.39 2.51 -39.06
N GLN A 571 11.98 3.64 -39.44
CA GLN A 571 13.15 3.66 -40.35
C GLN A 571 14.41 3.34 -39.54
N GLU A 572 15.19 2.33 -39.96
CA GLU A 572 16.51 2.06 -39.37
C GLU A 572 17.43 3.25 -39.59
N VAL A 573 17.90 3.86 -38.52
CA VAL A 573 18.80 5.02 -38.54
C VAL A 573 20.22 4.67 -38.17
N HIS A 574 20.40 3.60 -37.37
CA HIS A 574 21.69 3.10 -36.98
C HIS A 574 21.66 1.59 -36.83
N SER A 575 22.78 0.93 -37.17
CA SER A 575 23.00 -0.49 -36.92
C SER A 575 24.46 -0.79 -36.67
N ALA A 576 24.73 -1.65 -35.70
CA ALA A 576 26.08 -2.15 -35.39
C ALA A 576 26.03 -3.67 -35.25
N THR A 577 26.96 -4.35 -35.90
CA THR A 577 27.20 -5.78 -35.68
C THR A 577 28.35 -5.93 -34.69
N LEU A 578 28.03 -6.41 -33.51
CA LEU A 578 28.98 -6.52 -32.39
C LEU A 578 29.78 -7.83 -32.41
N GLY A 579 29.48 -8.70 -33.40
CA GLY A 579 30.13 -9.99 -33.55
C GLY A 579 29.64 -11.04 -32.58
N THR A 580 30.35 -12.16 -32.48
CA THR A 580 30.07 -13.19 -31.48
C THR A 580 30.69 -12.76 -30.15
N GLN A 581 29.85 -12.64 -29.14
CA GLN A 581 30.24 -12.30 -27.78
C GLN A 581 30.10 -13.52 -26.88
N PRO A 582 30.98 -13.68 -25.87
CA PRO A 582 30.88 -14.79 -24.91
C PRO A 582 29.65 -14.63 -24.00
N PRO A 583 29.28 -15.64 -23.22
CA PRO A 583 28.34 -15.47 -22.13
C PRO A 583 28.80 -14.40 -21.14
N GLY A 584 27.85 -13.66 -20.52
CA GLY A 584 28.18 -12.61 -19.56
C GLY A 584 27.43 -11.30 -19.82
N GLU A 585 27.71 -10.31 -18.98
CA GLU A 585 27.20 -8.95 -19.09
C GLU A 585 27.93 -8.17 -20.19
N HIS A 586 27.19 -7.43 -21.01
CA HIS A 586 27.68 -6.66 -22.14
C HIS A 586 27.05 -5.28 -22.21
N GLN A 587 27.68 -4.38 -22.94
CA GLN A 587 27.12 -3.06 -23.20
C GLN A 587 27.44 -2.56 -24.62
N VAL A 588 26.52 -1.76 -25.15
CA VAL A 588 26.72 -1.06 -26.45
C VAL A 588 26.40 0.42 -26.26
N GLN A 589 27.23 1.27 -26.84
CA GLN A 589 27.04 2.71 -26.79
C GLN A 589 26.54 3.25 -28.12
N TRP A 590 25.69 4.28 -28.04
CA TRP A 590 25.19 5.02 -29.19
C TRP A 590 25.29 6.54 -28.95
N ASP A 591 25.85 7.24 -29.94
CA ASP A 591 26.12 8.69 -29.87
C ASP A 591 25.05 9.57 -30.56
N GLY A 592 23.87 9.00 -30.85
CA GLY A 592 22.78 9.72 -31.54
C GLY A 592 23.11 10.07 -33.00
N ARG A 593 23.97 9.29 -33.68
CA ARG A 593 24.28 9.47 -35.10
C ARG A 593 23.73 8.31 -35.93
N SER A 594 23.44 8.64 -37.19
CA SER A 594 23.10 7.64 -38.21
C SER A 594 24.32 6.82 -38.66
N ASN A 595 24.07 5.72 -39.38
CA ASN A 595 25.13 4.94 -40.03
C ASN A 595 26.04 5.77 -40.95
N GLY A 596 25.54 6.86 -41.50
CA GLY A 596 26.29 7.81 -42.33
C GLY A 596 27.07 8.88 -41.52
N GLY A 597 27.06 8.79 -40.16
CA GLY A 597 27.74 9.73 -39.27
C GLY A 597 27.01 11.07 -39.09
N SER A 598 25.82 11.25 -39.70
CA SER A 598 25.04 12.45 -39.53
C SER A 598 24.39 12.50 -38.16
N GLN A 599 24.40 13.65 -37.52
CA GLN A 599 23.69 13.86 -36.25
C GLN A 599 22.18 13.75 -36.48
N LEU A 600 21.51 13.00 -35.61
CA LEU A 600 20.04 12.88 -35.60
C LEU A 600 19.43 13.97 -34.70
N GLY A 601 18.21 14.35 -34.99
CA GLY A 601 17.47 15.38 -34.26
C GLY A 601 16.95 14.88 -32.90
N SER A 602 16.56 15.81 -32.03
CA SER A 602 15.85 15.47 -30.79
C SER A 602 14.58 14.68 -31.11
N GLY A 603 14.31 13.65 -30.32
CA GLY A 603 13.15 12.80 -30.51
C GLY A 603 13.30 11.43 -29.84
N ILE A 604 12.22 10.67 -29.89
CA ILE A 604 12.19 9.28 -29.42
C ILE A 604 12.68 8.36 -30.51
N TYR A 605 13.53 7.42 -30.14
CA TYR A 605 14.08 6.36 -30.97
C TYR A 605 13.82 5.01 -30.31
N PHE A 606 13.61 3.98 -31.12
CA PHE A 606 13.53 2.60 -30.66
C PHE A 606 14.85 1.90 -30.91
N TYR A 607 15.29 1.08 -29.97
CA TYR A 607 16.43 0.21 -30.19
C TYR A 607 16.04 -1.25 -30.09
N GLU A 608 16.82 -2.11 -30.72
CA GLU A 608 16.68 -3.55 -30.69
C GLU A 608 18.07 -4.18 -30.53
N ILE A 609 18.20 -5.11 -29.59
CA ILE A 609 19.35 -6.01 -29.50
C ILE A 609 18.88 -7.41 -29.89
N ARG A 610 19.58 -7.99 -30.85
CA ARG A 610 19.40 -9.39 -31.27
C ARG A 610 20.63 -10.19 -30.91
N ALA A 611 20.43 -11.33 -30.25
CA ALA A 611 21.48 -12.25 -29.85
C ALA A 611 21.07 -13.69 -30.21
N GLY A 612 21.69 -14.28 -31.22
CA GLY A 612 21.28 -15.61 -31.71
C GLY A 612 19.82 -15.63 -32.17
N GLY A 613 19.01 -16.43 -31.50
CA GLY A 613 17.55 -16.54 -31.77
C GLY A 613 16.67 -15.60 -30.95
N SER A 614 17.23 -14.87 -29.98
CA SER A 614 16.55 -13.98 -29.08
C SER A 614 16.63 -12.52 -29.50
N SER A 615 15.61 -11.70 -29.17
CA SER A 615 15.67 -10.25 -29.37
C SER A 615 14.87 -9.54 -28.29
N ALA A 616 15.34 -8.36 -27.90
CA ALA A 616 14.61 -7.46 -27.01
C ALA A 616 14.79 -6.01 -27.51
N SER A 617 13.80 -5.15 -27.22
CA SER A 617 13.76 -3.78 -27.68
C SER A 617 13.39 -2.83 -26.53
N GLY A 618 13.79 -1.56 -26.69
CA GLY A 618 13.44 -0.50 -25.75
C GLY A 618 13.34 0.85 -26.46
N THR A 619 13.02 1.89 -25.69
CA THR A 619 12.91 3.27 -26.16
C THR A 619 14.00 4.14 -25.56
N MET A 620 14.46 5.13 -26.30
CA MET A 620 15.43 6.12 -25.83
C MET A 620 15.09 7.51 -26.36
N THR A 621 15.34 8.53 -25.56
CA THR A 621 15.06 9.92 -25.91
C THR A 621 16.37 10.70 -26.10
N LEU A 622 16.56 11.20 -27.31
CA LEU A 622 17.68 12.10 -27.63
C LEU A 622 17.22 13.55 -27.50
N VAL A 623 17.94 14.34 -26.73
CA VAL A 623 17.71 15.79 -26.54
C VAL A 623 18.93 16.55 -27.02
N ARG A 624 18.74 17.54 -27.88
CA ARG A 624 19.83 18.41 -28.42
C ARG A 624 19.41 19.86 -28.44
#